data_eca54e037565c359944056c92993cdb2
#
_entry.id   eca54e037565c359944056c92993cdb2
#
_cell.length_a   1.000
_cell.length_b   1.000
_cell.length_c   1.000
_cell.angle_alpha   90.00
_cell.angle_beta   90.00
_cell.angle_gamma   90.00
#
_symmetry.space_group_name_H-M   'P 1'
#
loop_
_entity.id
_entity.type
_entity.pdbx_description
1 polymer ?
#
loop_
_entity_poly.entity_id
_entity_poly.type
_entity_poly.pdbx_seq_one_letter_code
_entity_poly.pdbx_strand_id
1 'polypeptide(L)'
;IAVGQTLDLAESIDPPRGYPVSSGHSGIRGSFGNHAENSHSEAQLLRIAKLHGMFGLGSDGTTASNWSNQYQRAMNIMGYASPNPALRGVYQPGAIALGTDLNGLVKGPRPPGSSSPAYIAASYPMGPIAPSRLASKQWDYIADGVAHYGLLPDFIRDVTTTKADPNLGVGFGVTGVDLVNQHLMLGADYFMRMWERIETQKAKVPP
;
A
#
# COMPACT_ATOMS: atom_id res chain seq x y z
N ILE A 1 -14.20 13.79 11.73
CA ILE A 1 -15.19 12.70 11.54
C ILE A 1 -14.46 11.39 11.75
N ALA A 2 -14.99 10.53 12.64
CA ALA A 2 -14.35 9.23 12.88
C ALA A 2 -14.48 8.34 11.64
N VAL A 3 -13.43 7.57 11.34
CA VAL A 3 -13.39 6.64 10.17
C VAL A 3 -14.62 5.73 10.12
N GLY A 4 -15.12 5.27 11.27
CA GLY A 4 -16.35 4.47 11.35
C GLY A 4 -17.55 5.18 10.76
N GLN A 5 -17.78 6.43 11.13
CA GLN A 5 -18.91 7.24 10.62
C GLN A 5 -18.83 7.49 9.10
N THR A 6 -17.61 7.69 8.58
CA THR A 6 -17.41 7.82 7.13
C THR A 6 -17.77 6.54 6.40
N LEU A 7 -17.40 5.38 6.95
CA LEU A 7 -17.74 4.08 6.38
C LEU A 7 -19.24 3.79 6.48
N ASP A 8 -19.89 4.14 7.60
CA ASP A 8 -21.34 3.98 7.76
C ASP A 8 -22.12 4.81 6.73
N LEU A 9 -21.67 6.06 6.51
CA LEU A 9 -22.25 6.90 5.48
C LEU A 9 -22.03 6.31 4.08
N ALA A 10 -20.83 5.89 3.76
CA ALA A 10 -20.48 5.32 2.46
C ALA A 10 -21.32 4.05 2.16
N GLU A 11 -21.56 3.21 3.17
CA GLU A 11 -22.40 2.01 3.05
C GLU A 11 -23.88 2.34 2.89
N SER A 12 -24.34 3.48 3.41
CA SER A 12 -25.73 3.93 3.26
C SER A 12 -26.07 4.48 1.89
N ILE A 13 -25.08 4.85 1.09
CA ILE A 13 -25.26 5.33 -0.27
C ILE A 13 -25.37 4.11 -1.21
N ASP A 14 -26.48 3.98 -1.95
CA ASP A 14 -26.73 2.89 -2.90
C ASP A 14 -26.58 1.47 -2.32
N PRO A 15 -27.27 1.09 -1.24
CA PRO A 15 -27.24 -0.28 -0.74
C PRO A 15 -27.71 -1.30 -1.79
N PRO A 16 -27.09 -2.49 -1.88
CA PRO A 16 -26.02 -3.03 -1.03
C PRO A 16 -24.59 -2.72 -1.52
N ARG A 17 -24.42 -1.91 -2.56
CA ARG A 17 -23.11 -1.67 -3.20
C ARG A 17 -22.23 -0.72 -2.40
N GLY A 18 -22.80 0.29 -1.77
CA GLY A 18 -22.09 1.35 -1.08
C GLY A 18 -21.30 2.28 -2.02
N TYR A 19 -20.70 3.31 -1.46
CA TYR A 19 -19.91 4.30 -2.17
C TYR A 19 -18.40 4.04 -1.92
N PRO A 20 -17.57 3.94 -2.96
CA PRO A 20 -16.13 3.72 -2.78
C PRO A 20 -15.47 4.84 -1.96
N VAL A 21 -14.60 4.46 -1.05
CA VAL A 21 -13.82 5.39 -0.22
C VAL A 21 -12.33 5.16 -0.41
N SER A 22 -11.55 6.22 -0.40
CA SER A 22 -10.09 6.14 -0.39
C SER A 22 -9.57 6.58 0.96
N SER A 23 -8.72 5.74 1.56
CA SER A 23 -7.91 6.11 2.71
C SER A 23 -6.48 6.32 2.25
N GLY A 24 -5.96 7.53 2.36
CA GLY A 24 -4.63 7.90 1.88
C GLY A 24 -3.51 7.26 2.71
N HIS A 25 -2.67 8.07 3.34
CA HIS A 25 -1.58 7.60 4.18
C HIS A 25 -2.11 7.00 5.51
N SER A 26 -2.00 5.68 5.68
CA SER A 26 -2.54 4.99 6.86
C SER A 26 -1.79 3.69 7.17
N GLY A 27 -2.03 3.13 8.36
CA GLY A 27 -1.45 1.87 8.81
C GLY A 27 -2.50 0.84 9.19
N ILE A 28 -2.04 -0.36 9.55
CA ILE A 28 -2.88 -1.42 10.13
C ILE A 28 -2.71 -1.38 11.64
N ARG A 29 -3.80 -1.18 12.37
CA ARG A 29 -3.79 -1.11 13.83
C ARG A 29 -3.34 -2.44 14.44
N GLY A 30 -2.45 -2.37 15.41
CA GLY A 30 -1.86 -3.54 16.07
C GLY A 30 -0.74 -4.21 15.28
N SER A 31 -0.44 -3.80 14.03
CA SER A 31 0.73 -4.28 13.30
C SER A 31 1.99 -3.59 13.83
N PHE A 32 2.99 -4.38 14.18
CA PHE A 32 4.28 -3.87 14.67
C PHE A 32 4.15 -2.83 15.79
N GLY A 33 3.14 -3.00 16.68
CA GLY A 33 2.87 -2.05 17.76
C GLY A 33 2.26 -0.73 17.31
N ASN A 34 1.76 -0.65 16.08
CA ASN A 34 1.13 0.56 15.57
C ASN A 34 -0.24 0.78 16.22
N HIS A 35 -0.32 1.81 17.05
CA HIS A 35 -1.55 2.31 17.69
C HIS A 35 -1.89 3.72 17.22
N ALA A 36 -1.27 4.18 16.13
CA ALA A 36 -1.48 5.52 15.61
C ALA A 36 -2.96 5.76 15.25
N GLU A 37 -3.40 6.97 15.44
CA GLU A 37 -4.80 7.38 15.25
C GLU A 37 -5.26 7.22 13.80
N ASN A 38 -4.35 7.39 12.84
CA ASN A 38 -4.57 7.18 11.42
C ASN A 38 -4.57 5.71 10.99
N SER A 39 -4.39 4.75 11.92
CA SER A 39 -4.39 3.33 11.60
C SER A 39 -5.79 2.74 11.61
N HIS A 40 -6.08 1.90 10.63
CA HIS A 40 -7.36 1.19 10.50
C HIS A 40 -7.34 -0.16 11.23
N SER A 41 -8.46 -0.51 11.83
CA SER A 41 -8.69 -1.88 12.27
C SER A 41 -8.88 -2.83 11.07
N GLU A 42 -8.67 -4.13 11.28
CA GLU A 42 -8.91 -5.14 10.24
C GLU A 42 -10.36 -5.10 9.71
N ALA A 43 -11.34 -4.87 10.58
CA ALA A 43 -12.73 -4.71 10.20
C ALA A 43 -12.94 -3.48 9.28
N GLN A 44 -12.28 -2.36 9.55
CA GLN A 44 -12.36 -1.17 8.72
C GLN A 44 -11.72 -1.39 7.34
N LEU A 45 -10.56 -2.07 7.27
CA LEU A 45 -9.92 -2.42 6.01
C LEU A 45 -10.81 -3.32 5.15
N LEU A 46 -11.45 -4.31 5.77
CA LEU A 46 -12.37 -5.20 5.06
C LEU A 46 -13.60 -4.42 4.53
N ARG A 47 -14.11 -3.46 5.29
CA ARG A 47 -15.21 -2.57 4.82
C ARG A 47 -14.77 -1.74 3.62
N ILE A 48 -13.58 -1.12 3.67
CA ILE A 48 -13.01 -0.39 2.53
C ILE A 48 -12.95 -1.28 1.29
N ALA A 49 -12.46 -2.52 1.43
CA ALA A 49 -12.39 -3.45 0.32
C ALA A 49 -13.77 -3.81 -0.26
N LYS A 50 -14.77 -4.07 0.61
CA LYS A 50 -16.16 -4.36 0.19
C LYS A 50 -16.82 -3.21 -0.54
N LEU A 51 -16.47 -1.98 -0.19
CA LEU A 51 -16.90 -0.76 -0.88
C LEU A 51 -16.13 -0.53 -2.20
N HIS A 52 -15.25 -1.43 -2.59
CA HIS A 52 -14.33 -1.24 -3.71
C HIS A 52 -13.49 0.02 -3.59
N GLY A 53 -13.15 0.39 -2.36
CA GLY A 53 -12.32 1.52 -2.03
C GLY A 53 -10.83 1.21 -2.14
N MET A 54 -9.99 2.21 -1.87
CA MET A 54 -8.54 2.12 -1.95
C MET A 54 -7.91 2.41 -0.59
N PHE A 55 -6.87 1.64 -0.24
CA PHE A 55 -6.10 1.80 0.97
C PHE A 55 -4.66 2.20 0.66
N GLY A 56 -4.23 3.37 1.09
CA GLY A 56 -2.86 3.84 0.99
C GLY A 56 -2.04 3.41 2.19
N LEU A 57 -1.22 2.37 2.03
CA LEU A 57 -0.36 1.87 3.10
C LEU A 57 0.82 2.82 3.32
N GLY A 58 0.95 3.35 4.53
CA GLY A 58 2.03 4.22 4.95
C GLY A 58 3.40 3.55 4.86
N SER A 59 4.41 4.36 4.60
CA SER A 59 5.80 3.89 4.47
C SER A 59 6.78 4.57 5.43
N ASP A 60 6.27 5.35 6.38
CA ASP A 60 7.08 6.16 7.29
C ASP A 60 8.02 5.33 8.14
N GLY A 61 9.31 5.65 8.05
CA GLY A 61 10.31 5.03 8.89
C GLY A 61 10.36 3.50 8.86
N THR A 62 9.74 2.87 7.86
CA THR A 62 9.75 1.41 7.67
C THR A 62 10.85 0.97 6.71
N THR A 63 11.22 -0.30 6.75
CA THR A 63 12.07 -0.94 5.74
C THR A 63 11.20 -1.55 4.63
N ALA A 64 11.79 -1.82 3.47
CA ALA A 64 11.08 -2.50 2.37
C ALA A 64 10.50 -3.86 2.80
N SER A 65 11.23 -4.62 3.61
CA SER A 65 10.75 -5.91 4.13
C SER A 65 9.53 -5.75 5.03
N ASN A 66 9.60 -4.84 6.01
CA ASN A 66 8.47 -4.60 6.93
C ASN A 66 7.25 -4.04 6.18
N TRP A 67 7.47 -3.15 5.21
CA TRP A 67 6.40 -2.61 4.39
C TRP A 67 5.75 -3.71 3.53
N SER A 68 6.55 -4.57 2.90
CA SER A 68 6.07 -5.72 2.15
C SER A 68 5.20 -6.66 3.00
N ASN A 69 5.65 -6.97 4.23
CA ASN A 69 4.88 -7.80 5.15
C ASN A 69 3.54 -7.15 5.54
N GLN A 70 3.53 -5.85 5.79
CA GLN A 70 2.29 -5.12 6.06
C GLN A 70 1.36 -5.09 4.85
N TYR A 71 1.90 -4.94 3.64
CA TYR A 71 1.13 -4.99 2.39
C TYR A 71 0.46 -6.35 2.23
N GLN A 72 1.21 -7.45 2.38
CA GLN A 72 0.68 -8.81 2.31
C GLN A 72 -0.40 -9.07 3.38
N ARG A 73 -0.18 -8.56 4.61
CA ARG A 73 -1.20 -8.63 5.66
C ARG A 73 -2.47 -7.87 5.27
N ALA A 74 -2.34 -6.66 4.73
CA ALA A 74 -3.49 -5.91 4.25
C ALA A 74 -4.26 -6.64 3.15
N MET A 75 -3.55 -7.23 2.17
CA MET A 75 -4.15 -8.07 1.13
C MET A 75 -5.03 -9.18 1.72
N ASN A 76 -4.51 -9.89 2.73
CA ASN A 76 -5.23 -11.01 3.36
C ASN A 76 -6.43 -10.54 4.18
N ILE A 77 -6.31 -9.45 4.92
CA ILE A 77 -7.44 -8.81 5.63
C ILE A 77 -8.53 -8.41 4.63
N MET A 78 -8.15 -7.87 3.47
CA MET A 78 -9.06 -7.47 2.41
C MET A 78 -9.63 -8.64 1.59
N GLY A 79 -9.20 -9.88 1.88
CA GLY A 79 -9.78 -11.10 1.32
C GLY A 79 -8.96 -11.80 0.23
N TYR A 80 -7.69 -11.45 0.00
CA TYR A 80 -6.83 -12.02 -1.06
C TYR A 80 -6.80 -13.55 -1.03
N ALA A 81 -6.46 -14.14 0.10
CA ALA A 81 -6.40 -15.59 0.27
C ALA A 81 -7.34 -16.07 1.37
N SER A 82 -8.51 -15.42 1.52
CA SER A 82 -9.44 -15.74 2.57
C SER A 82 -9.97 -17.19 2.48
N PRO A 83 -9.93 -17.96 3.57
CA PRO A 83 -10.58 -19.26 3.64
C PRO A 83 -12.11 -19.12 3.57
N ASN A 84 -12.66 -17.96 3.91
CA ASN A 84 -14.09 -17.68 3.82
C ASN A 84 -14.50 -17.42 2.36
N PRO A 85 -15.34 -18.28 1.76
CA PRO A 85 -15.78 -18.12 0.37
C PRO A 85 -16.47 -16.78 0.12
N ALA A 86 -17.17 -16.20 1.10
CA ALA A 86 -17.86 -14.91 0.98
C ALA A 86 -16.90 -13.71 0.83
N LEU A 87 -15.62 -13.89 1.16
CA LEU A 87 -14.61 -12.85 1.03
C LEU A 87 -13.71 -13.04 -0.21
N ARG A 88 -13.86 -14.16 -0.93
CA ARG A 88 -13.11 -14.39 -2.16
C ARG A 88 -13.51 -13.38 -3.22
N GLY A 89 -12.51 -12.70 -3.80
CA GLY A 89 -12.74 -11.66 -4.81
C GLY A 89 -13.12 -10.29 -4.26
N VAL A 90 -13.21 -10.12 -2.94
CA VAL A 90 -13.37 -8.78 -2.33
C VAL A 90 -12.11 -7.96 -2.55
N TYR A 91 -10.93 -8.52 -2.23
CA TYR A 91 -9.67 -7.91 -2.62
C TYR A 91 -9.48 -7.94 -4.13
N GLN A 92 -9.05 -6.83 -4.68
CA GLN A 92 -8.66 -6.72 -6.08
C GLN A 92 -7.23 -6.16 -6.19
N PRO A 93 -6.42 -6.66 -7.14
CA PRO A 93 -5.10 -6.10 -7.40
C PRO A 93 -5.15 -4.59 -7.65
N GLY A 94 -4.26 -3.86 -7.00
CA GLY A 94 -4.23 -2.40 -7.05
C GLY A 94 -5.05 -1.70 -5.97
N ALA A 95 -5.89 -2.42 -5.20
CA ALA A 95 -6.68 -1.82 -4.11
C ALA A 95 -5.83 -1.27 -2.95
N ILE A 96 -4.55 -1.66 -2.88
CA ILE A 96 -3.59 -1.12 -1.91
C ILE A 96 -2.53 -0.32 -2.66
N ALA A 97 -2.40 0.95 -2.31
CA ALA A 97 -1.41 1.88 -2.86
C ALA A 97 -0.28 2.15 -1.87
N LEU A 98 0.81 2.71 -2.37
CA LEU A 98 1.88 3.26 -1.55
C LEU A 98 1.49 4.67 -1.07
N GLY A 99 1.19 4.79 0.22
CA GLY A 99 0.90 6.06 0.88
C GLY A 99 2.18 6.67 1.45
N THR A 100 2.92 7.44 0.66
CA THR A 100 4.28 7.87 1.03
C THR A 100 4.32 8.98 2.08
N ASP A 101 3.38 9.90 2.03
CA ASP A 101 3.40 11.16 2.79
C ASP A 101 4.76 11.91 2.73
N LEU A 102 5.47 11.78 1.62
CA LEU A 102 6.77 12.43 1.39
C LEU A 102 6.60 13.93 1.16
N ASN A 103 6.58 14.68 2.25
CA ASN A 103 6.37 16.13 2.24
C ASN A 103 7.58 16.92 2.81
N GLY A 104 8.66 16.23 3.16
CA GLY A 104 9.85 16.81 3.76
C GLY A 104 9.78 17.00 5.28
N LEU A 105 8.64 16.73 5.90
CA LEU A 105 8.43 16.86 7.35
C LEU A 105 8.39 15.48 8.05
N VAL A 106 8.04 14.44 7.32
CA VAL A 106 7.94 13.06 7.81
C VAL A 106 9.09 12.22 7.26
N LYS A 107 9.56 11.28 8.07
CA LYS A 107 10.61 10.34 7.64
C LYS A 107 10.05 9.38 6.60
N GLY A 108 10.63 9.39 5.41
CA GLY A 108 10.38 8.37 4.39
C GLY A 108 10.84 6.97 4.84
N PRO A 109 10.69 5.96 3.96
CA PRO A 109 11.24 4.63 4.20
C PRO A 109 12.71 4.68 4.58
N ARG A 110 13.10 3.84 5.54
CA ARG A 110 14.48 3.75 6.02
C ARG A 110 15.39 3.13 4.97
N PRO A 111 16.72 3.38 5.07
CA PRO A 111 17.69 2.65 4.29
C PRO A 111 17.47 1.13 4.45
N PRO A 112 17.73 0.33 3.40
CA PRO A 112 17.89 -1.10 3.58
C PRO A 112 19.05 -1.30 4.56
N GLY A 113 18.87 -2.12 5.58
CA GLY A 113 19.97 -2.47 6.47
C GLY A 113 21.17 -2.98 5.66
N SER A 114 22.37 -2.98 6.24
CA SER A 114 23.65 -3.36 5.61
C SER A 114 23.67 -4.73 4.90
N SER A 115 22.55 -5.43 4.87
CA SER A 115 22.38 -6.79 4.35
C SER A 115 21.66 -6.90 3.02
N SER A 116 21.50 -5.82 2.23
CA SER A 116 20.87 -5.94 0.91
C SER A 116 21.88 -5.80 -0.25
N PRO A 117 22.83 -6.76 -0.41
CA PRO A 117 23.74 -6.77 -1.56
C PRO A 117 22.98 -7.00 -2.88
N ALA A 118 21.83 -7.61 -2.84
CA ALA A 118 20.99 -7.84 -4.02
C ALA A 118 20.47 -6.53 -4.65
N TYR A 119 20.27 -5.48 -3.86
CA TYR A 119 19.88 -4.18 -4.36
C TYR A 119 20.97 -3.50 -5.20
N ILE A 120 22.23 -3.55 -4.71
CA ILE A 120 23.37 -2.90 -5.39
C ILE A 120 23.68 -3.59 -6.73
N ALA A 121 23.51 -4.91 -6.81
CA ALA A 121 23.81 -5.69 -8.00
C ALA A 121 22.67 -5.71 -9.04
N ALA A 122 21.47 -5.27 -8.67
CA ALA A 122 20.32 -5.35 -9.55
C ALA A 122 20.23 -4.11 -10.45
N SER A 123 20.42 -4.31 -11.75
CA SER A 123 20.10 -3.30 -12.76
C SER A 123 18.58 -3.18 -12.91
N TYR A 124 18.07 -1.96 -13.03
CA TYR A 124 16.68 -1.74 -13.45
C TYR A 124 16.50 -2.23 -14.89
N PRO A 125 15.27 -2.58 -15.31
CA PRO A 125 14.99 -2.96 -16.70
C PRO A 125 15.46 -1.92 -17.73
N MET A 126 15.61 -0.66 -17.32
CA MET A 126 16.04 0.46 -18.16
C MET A 126 17.53 0.82 -17.96
N GLY A 127 18.31 -0.01 -17.29
CA GLY A 127 19.72 0.23 -17.02
C GLY A 127 20.00 0.78 -15.61
N PRO A 128 21.26 1.03 -15.24
CA PRO A 128 21.62 1.53 -13.94
C PRO A 128 21.05 2.94 -13.73
N ILE A 129 20.38 3.14 -12.60
CA ILE A 129 19.93 4.46 -12.16
C ILE A 129 21.11 5.17 -11.49
N ALA A 130 21.48 6.34 -12.02
CA ALA A 130 22.48 7.18 -11.39
C ALA A 130 21.94 7.74 -10.05
N PRO A 131 22.78 7.82 -8.99
CA PRO A 131 22.38 8.42 -7.74
C PRO A 131 21.82 9.82 -7.94
N SER A 132 20.71 10.11 -7.30
CA SER A 132 20.04 11.41 -7.40
C SER A 132 20.92 12.51 -6.79
N ARG A 133 20.99 13.65 -7.46
CA ARG A 133 21.72 14.84 -7.00
C ARG A 133 20.79 16.02 -6.84
N LEU A 134 20.93 16.71 -5.71
CA LEU A 134 20.29 17.99 -5.47
C LEU A 134 21.34 18.99 -4.95
N ALA A 135 21.64 20.02 -5.72
CA ALA A 135 22.73 20.95 -5.47
C ALA A 135 24.08 20.19 -5.30
N SER A 136 24.77 20.40 -4.20
CA SER A 136 26.06 19.74 -3.89
C SER A 136 25.90 18.36 -3.25
N LYS A 137 24.69 17.98 -2.80
CA LYS A 137 24.44 16.69 -2.17
C LYS A 137 24.06 15.63 -3.21
N GLN A 138 24.76 14.52 -3.17
CA GLN A 138 24.37 13.27 -3.80
C GLN A 138 23.61 12.46 -2.76
N TRP A 139 22.42 12.00 -3.15
CA TRP A 139 21.57 11.16 -2.32
C TRP A 139 21.76 9.69 -2.67
N ASP A 140 21.80 8.84 -1.66
CA ASP A 140 21.95 7.41 -1.80
C ASP A 140 20.92 6.70 -0.94
N TYR A 141 20.05 5.90 -1.58
CA TYR A 141 19.03 5.14 -0.87
C TYR A 141 19.61 4.20 0.20
N ILE A 142 20.79 3.64 -0.05
CA ILE A 142 21.47 2.74 0.91
C ILE A 142 21.84 3.46 2.19
N ALA A 143 22.21 4.73 2.12
CA ALA A 143 22.63 5.54 3.27
C ALA A 143 21.48 6.41 3.82
N ASP A 144 20.72 7.01 2.94
CA ASP A 144 19.74 8.05 3.29
C ASP A 144 18.30 7.53 3.39
N GLY A 145 18.00 6.32 2.87
CA GLY A 145 16.64 5.87 2.66
C GLY A 145 15.91 6.70 1.61
N VAL A 146 14.58 6.74 1.65
CA VAL A 146 13.80 7.59 0.74
C VAL A 146 13.73 9.01 1.30
N ALA A 147 14.77 9.80 1.05
CA ALA A 147 14.84 11.18 1.49
C ALA A 147 14.02 12.15 0.61
N HIS A 148 13.70 11.76 -0.62
CA HIS A 148 12.85 12.50 -1.56
C HIS A 148 12.28 11.56 -2.64
N TYR A 149 11.30 12.04 -3.40
CA TYR A 149 10.58 11.24 -4.42
C TYR A 149 11.47 10.53 -5.44
N GLY A 150 12.61 11.11 -5.80
CA GLY A 150 13.56 10.51 -6.73
C GLY A 150 14.20 9.20 -6.25
N LEU A 151 14.06 8.85 -4.97
CA LEU A 151 14.53 7.59 -4.38
C LEU A 151 13.40 6.55 -4.18
N LEU A 152 12.16 6.87 -4.57
CA LEU A 152 11.06 5.90 -4.54
C LEU A 152 11.31 4.70 -5.47
N PRO A 153 11.83 4.84 -6.68
CA PRO A 153 12.17 3.68 -7.51
C PRO A 153 13.13 2.71 -6.82
N ASP A 154 14.08 3.22 -6.04
CA ASP A 154 15.02 2.41 -5.28
C ASP A 154 14.31 1.62 -4.18
N PHE A 155 13.40 2.26 -3.46
CA PHE A 155 12.56 1.58 -2.46
C PHE A 155 11.68 0.49 -3.09
N ILE A 156 11.01 0.79 -4.22
CA ILE A 156 10.21 -0.21 -4.94
C ILE A 156 11.09 -1.38 -5.40
N ARG A 157 12.30 -1.09 -5.88
CA ARG A 157 13.27 -2.13 -6.24
C ARG A 157 13.65 -2.99 -5.03
N ASP A 158 13.88 -2.38 -3.87
CA ASP A 158 14.18 -3.11 -2.65
C ASP A 158 13.00 -4.00 -2.23
N VAL A 159 11.75 -3.51 -2.35
CA VAL A 159 10.54 -4.32 -2.15
C VAL A 159 10.54 -5.56 -3.04
N THR A 160 10.97 -5.48 -4.32
CA THR A 160 11.00 -6.67 -5.19
C THR A 160 11.94 -7.76 -4.69
N THR A 161 12.91 -7.43 -3.86
CA THR A 161 13.85 -8.42 -3.28
C THR A 161 13.28 -9.16 -2.06
N THR A 162 12.15 -8.72 -1.54
CA THR A 162 11.55 -9.31 -0.33
C THR A 162 10.93 -10.68 -0.64
N LYS A 163 10.92 -11.53 0.38
CA LYS A 163 10.29 -12.86 0.32
C LYS A 163 8.82 -12.78 0.76
N ALA A 164 8.07 -13.83 0.44
CA ALA A 164 6.75 -14.02 1.04
C ALA A 164 6.87 -14.05 2.57
N ASP A 165 5.93 -13.40 3.27
CA ASP A 165 5.93 -13.40 4.73
C ASP A 165 5.63 -14.82 5.27
N PRO A 166 6.57 -15.47 5.96
CA PRO A 166 6.38 -16.83 6.45
C PRO A 166 5.31 -16.92 7.55
N ASN A 167 4.97 -15.81 8.19
CA ASN A 167 3.98 -15.79 9.27
C ASN A 167 2.53 -15.77 8.78
N LEU A 168 2.33 -15.57 7.48
CA LEU A 168 0.98 -15.57 6.88
C LEU A 168 0.48 -16.97 6.51
N GLY A 169 1.31 -18.00 6.70
CA GLY A 169 0.95 -19.38 6.34
C GLY A 169 1.14 -19.70 4.85
N VAL A 170 1.02 -21.00 4.52
CA VAL A 170 1.22 -21.49 3.15
C VAL A 170 0.11 -20.97 2.23
N GLY A 171 0.50 -20.37 1.12
CA GLY A 171 -0.43 -19.84 0.11
C GLY A 171 -0.98 -18.44 0.39
N PHE A 172 -0.59 -17.80 1.50
CA PHE A 172 -1.07 -16.48 1.87
C PHE A 172 -0.06 -15.34 1.59
N GLY A 173 1.21 -15.70 1.39
CA GLY A 173 2.25 -14.73 1.08
C GLY A 173 2.59 -14.71 -0.41
N VAL A 174 3.02 -13.55 -0.88
CA VAL A 174 3.52 -13.34 -2.25
C VAL A 174 4.96 -12.86 -2.20
N THR A 175 5.76 -13.20 -3.22
CA THR A 175 7.12 -12.65 -3.35
C THR A 175 7.06 -11.14 -3.58
N GLY A 176 8.13 -10.42 -3.25
CA GLY A 176 8.18 -8.98 -3.51
C GLY A 176 8.04 -8.63 -4.99
N VAL A 177 8.55 -9.49 -5.89
CA VAL A 177 8.37 -9.34 -7.34
C VAL A 177 6.90 -9.41 -7.72
N ASP A 178 6.18 -10.41 -7.22
CA ASP A 178 4.75 -10.58 -7.50
C ASP A 178 3.93 -9.45 -6.86
N LEU A 179 4.28 -9.07 -5.61
CA LEU A 179 3.65 -7.95 -4.91
C LEU A 179 3.72 -6.67 -5.75
N VAL A 180 4.89 -6.35 -6.28
CA VAL A 180 5.07 -5.14 -7.09
C VAL A 180 4.33 -5.28 -8.43
N ASN A 181 4.60 -6.35 -9.19
CA ASN A 181 4.14 -6.44 -10.56
C ASN A 181 2.64 -6.77 -10.70
N GLN A 182 2.10 -7.60 -9.79
CA GLN A 182 0.73 -8.09 -9.90
C GLN A 182 -0.25 -7.35 -9.00
N HIS A 183 0.25 -6.51 -8.07
CA HIS A 183 -0.61 -5.78 -7.15
C HIS A 183 -0.32 -4.28 -7.12
N LEU A 184 0.87 -3.85 -6.68
CA LEU A 184 1.18 -2.44 -6.48
C LEU A 184 1.09 -1.62 -7.78
N MET A 185 1.68 -2.13 -8.88
CA MET A 185 1.71 -1.43 -10.17
C MET A 185 0.34 -1.31 -10.84
N LEU A 186 -0.65 -2.06 -10.39
CA LEU A 186 -2.04 -1.95 -10.84
C LEU A 186 -2.83 -0.85 -10.12
N GLY A 187 -2.19 -0.12 -9.18
CA GLY A 187 -2.86 0.89 -8.36
C GLY A 187 -3.51 2.02 -9.17
N ALA A 188 -2.85 2.48 -10.24
CA ALA A 188 -3.41 3.53 -11.09
C ALA A 188 -4.67 3.07 -11.85
N ASP A 189 -4.63 1.87 -12.42
CA ASP A 189 -5.78 1.26 -13.10
C ASP A 189 -6.95 1.03 -12.12
N TYR A 190 -6.65 0.52 -10.93
CA TYR A 190 -7.65 0.36 -9.88
C TYR A 190 -8.28 1.69 -9.45
N PHE A 191 -7.47 2.73 -9.29
CA PHE A 191 -7.94 4.08 -8.96
C PHE A 191 -8.91 4.61 -10.03
N MET A 192 -8.58 4.45 -11.31
CA MET A 192 -9.45 4.88 -12.41
C MET A 192 -10.79 4.13 -12.38
N ARG A 193 -10.78 2.82 -12.17
CA ARG A 193 -12.01 2.02 -12.02
C ARG A 193 -12.84 2.44 -10.80
N MET A 194 -12.18 2.77 -9.68
CA MET A 194 -12.85 3.32 -8.50
C MET A 194 -13.52 4.66 -8.85
N TRP A 195 -12.82 5.54 -9.57
CA TRP A 195 -13.35 6.82 -10.01
C TRP A 195 -14.57 6.67 -10.92
N GLU A 196 -14.52 5.78 -11.89
CA GLU A 196 -15.64 5.48 -12.77
C GLU A 196 -16.89 5.01 -11.99
N ARG A 197 -16.70 4.19 -10.96
CA ARG A 197 -17.78 3.79 -10.05
C ARG A 197 -18.36 4.98 -9.31
N ILE A 198 -17.52 5.87 -8.81
CA ILE A 198 -17.94 7.11 -8.14
C ILE A 198 -18.80 7.95 -9.08
N GLU A 199 -18.37 8.18 -10.31
CA GLU A 199 -19.12 8.98 -11.29
C GLU A 199 -20.47 8.35 -11.62
N THR A 200 -20.53 7.03 -11.76
CA THR A 200 -21.80 6.33 -12.01
C THR A 200 -22.77 6.37 -10.82
N GLN A 201 -22.27 6.55 -9.61
CA GLN A 201 -23.08 6.64 -8.38
C GLN A 201 -23.38 8.08 -7.96
N LYS A 202 -22.72 9.06 -8.54
CA LYS A 202 -22.85 10.48 -8.19
C LYS A 202 -24.29 10.99 -8.23
N ALA A 203 -25.08 10.54 -9.20
CA ALA A 203 -26.49 10.89 -9.30
C ALA A 203 -27.37 10.33 -8.17
N LYS A 204 -26.85 9.41 -7.37
CA LYS A 204 -27.56 8.77 -6.24
C LYS A 204 -27.22 9.39 -4.89
N VAL A 205 -26.20 10.28 -4.85
CA VAL A 205 -25.84 10.99 -3.63
C VAL A 205 -26.85 12.11 -3.41
N PRO A 206 -27.58 12.15 -2.28
CA PRO A 206 -28.50 13.24 -2.01
C PRO A 206 -27.75 14.58 -1.94
N PRO A 207 -28.38 15.68 -2.33
CA PRO A 207 -27.80 17.01 -2.31
C PRO A 207 -27.45 17.49 -0.89
#